data_d67b6ef32e71aee54d64133edf62062a
#
_entry.id   d67b6ef32e71aee54d64133edf62062a
#
_cell.length_a   1.000
_cell.length_b   1.000
_cell.length_c   1.000
_cell.angle_alpha   90.00
_cell.angle_beta   90.00
_cell.angle_gamma   90.00
#
_symmetry.space_group_name_H-M   'P 1'
#
loop_
_entity.id
_entity.type
_entity.pdbx_description
1 polymer ?
#
loop_
_entity_poly.entity_id
_entity_poly.type
_entity_poly.pdbx_seq_one_letter_code
_entity_poly.pdbx_strand_id
1 'polypeptide(L)'
;MLSALDEKGRLVSLLDEISEKQTFTCPACHSPVRLRHGQIMRPHFAHVSLKNCDFYSENESDEHLQLKAALYQALSQSENVTVEAVLPELHQVADVLVNDNLALEVQCSRLSEKRLRERTTSYHKAGFNVLWLLGEKLWLGERLTPLQRHFLYFSQNMGFHLWELDAKQRLVRLHYLIYEDWHGKVHYLTKSCSLSGNLMAFFRLPYQKQKLSTYDVNQDSNLLSYIQRQLS
;
A
#
# COMPACT_ATOMS: atom_id res chain seq x y z
N MET A 1 4.20 1.38 16.18
CA MET A 1 2.80 1.85 15.99
C MET A 1 2.75 3.37 16.07
N LEU A 2 1.86 4.00 15.32
CA LEU A 2 1.64 5.46 15.34
C LEU A 2 0.44 5.85 16.21
N SER A 3 -0.43 4.90 16.54
CA SER A 3 -1.65 5.11 17.34
C SER A 3 -1.67 4.27 18.61
N ALA A 4 -2.39 4.77 19.62
CA ALA A 4 -2.59 4.12 20.92
C ALA A 4 -3.91 4.58 21.53
N LEU A 5 -4.39 3.91 22.56
CA LEU A 5 -5.47 4.40 23.41
C LEU A 5 -4.89 5.18 24.60
N ASP A 6 -5.47 6.35 24.87
CA ASP A 6 -5.15 7.17 26.05
C ASP A 6 -5.82 6.58 27.33
N GLU A 7 -5.59 7.22 28.48
CA GLU A 7 -6.16 6.83 29.78
C GLU A 7 -7.70 6.83 29.79
N LYS A 8 -8.33 7.56 28.87
CA LYS A 8 -9.79 7.62 28.73
C LYS A 8 -10.32 6.61 27.69
N GLY A 9 -9.45 5.76 27.14
CA GLY A 9 -9.80 4.80 26.10
C GLY A 9 -10.03 5.43 24.71
N ARG A 10 -9.61 6.67 24.47
CA ARG A 10 -9.73 7.32 23.16
C ARG A 10 -8.53 6.99 22.30
N LEU A 11 -8.79 6.70 21.02
CA LEU A 11 -7.73 6.52 20.04
C LEU A 11 -7.00 7.86 19.81
N VAL A 12 -5.70 7.86 20.00
CA VAL A 12 -4.81 8.98 19.75
C VAL A 12 -3.72 8.58 18.76
N SER A 13 -3.30 9.51 17.93
CA SER A 13 -2.25 9.29 16.93
C SER A 13 -1.09 10.24 17.15
N LEU A 14 0.14 9.77 16.98
CA LEU A 14 1.35 10.61 16.96
C LEU A 14 1.44 11.53 15.73
N LEU A 15 0.47 11.42 14.84
CA LEU A 15 0.34 12.30 13.67
C LEU A 15 -0.49 13.56 13.99
N ASP A 16 -1.15 13.54 15.15
CA ASP A 16 -1.91 14.65 15.74
C ASP A 16 -1.22 15.16 17.01
N GLU A 17 -1.72 16.24 17.59
CA GLU A 17 -1.21 16.73 18.87
C GLU A 17 -1.66 15.83 20.02
N ILE A 18 -0.73 15.24 20.75
CA ILE A 18 -0.99 14.42 21.93
C ILE A 18 -0.25 14.92 23.16
N SER A 19 -0.83 14.67 24.34
CA SER A 19 -0.13 14.86 25.62
C SER A 19 0.77 13.66 25.90
N GLU A 20 2.07 13.88 26.02
CA GLU A 20 3.05 12.82 26.30
C GLU A 20 3.05 12.34 27.76
N LYS A 21 2.44 13.11 28.67
CA LYS A 21 2.44 12.84 30.12
C LYS A 21 1.23 11.98 30.54
N GLN A 22 1.00 10.87 29.84
CA GLN A 22 -0.08 9.93 30.18
C GLN A 22 0.32 8.51 29.85
N THR A 23 -0.44 7.56 30.34
CA THR A 23 -0.26 6.14 30.00
C THR A 23 -1.01 5.80 28.72
N PHE A 24 -0.47 4.83 27.97
CA PHE A 24 -1.03 4.39 26.70
C PHE A 24 -1.19 2.88 26.66
N THR A 25 -2.21 2.41 25.94
CA THR A 25 -2.45 1.00 25.69
C THR A 25 -2.61 0.74 24.18
N CYS A 26 -2.32 -0.48 23.77
CA CYS A 26 -2.50 -0.93 22.40
C CYS A 26 -3.99 -0.95 22.03
N PRO A 27 -4.41 -0.39 20.88
CA PRO A 27 -5.80 -0.38 20.47
C PRO A 27 -6.38 -1.78 20.22
N ALA A 28 -5.51 -2.75 19.90
CA ALA A 28 -5.95 -4.10 19.54
C ALA A 28 -5.96 -5.07 20.73
N CYS A 29 -4.91 -5.09 21.56
CA CYS A 29 -4.79 -6.06 22.68
C CYS A 29 -4.89 -5.42 24.06
N HIS A 30 -5.03 -4.12 24.17
CA HIS A 30 -5.11 -3.32 25.40
C HIS A 30 -3.89 -3.45 26.34
N SER A 31 -2.81 -4.11 25.89
CA SER A 31 -1.57 -4.20 26.65
C SER A 31 -0.86 -2.84 26.71
N PRO A 32 -0.10 -2.57 27.79
CA PRO A 32 0.65 -1.32 27.95
C PRO A 32 1.63 -1.09 26.78
N VAL A 33 1.65 0.12 26.26
CA VAL A 33 2.64 0.58 25.27
C VAL A 33 3.40 1.79 25.81
N ARG A 34 4.61 2.00 25.32
CA ARG A 34 5.46 3.15 25.66
C ARG A 34 5.72 3.97 24.42
N LEU A 35 5.60 5.28 24.57
CA LEU A 35 6.10 6.21 23.55
C LEU A 35 7.64 6.16 23.54
N ARG A 36 8.19 5.92 22.36
CA ARG A 36 9.63 5.93 22.13
C ARG A 36 9.98 7.09 21.23
N HIS A 37 10.95 7.88 21.67
CA HIS A 37 11.62 8.92 20.91
C HIS A 37 13.04 8.46 20.64
N GLY A 38 13.39 8.22 19.39
CA GLY A 38 14.74 7.83 18.99
C GLY A 38 15.35 8.84 18.03
N GLN A 39 16.69 8.88 17.96
CA GLN A 39 17.39 9.71 16.97
C GLN A 39 17.34 9.09 15.56
N ILE A 40 17.09 7.77 15.46
CA ILE A 40 17.13 7.00 14.22
C ILE A 40 15.72 6.74 13.68
N MET A 41 14.75 6.51 14.56
CA MET A 41 13.36 6.24 14.19
C MET A 41 12.47 7.40 14.63
N ARG A 42 11.45 7.67 13.82
CA ARG A 42 10.42 8.63 14.22
C ARG A 42 9.74 8.19 15.53
N PRO A 43 9.14 9.13 16.27
CA PRO A 43 8.37 8.79 17.47
C PRO A 43 7.31 7.72 17.16
N HIS A 44 7.23 6.70 18.02
CA HIS A 44 6.31 5.58 17.86
C HIS A 44 5.96 4.95 19.21
N PHE A 45 4.79 4.32 19.30
CA PHE A 45 4.43 3.47 20.41
C PHE A 45 5.02 2.06 20.23
N ALA A 46 5.56 1.51 21.29
CA ALA A 46 6.06 0.14 21.32
C ALA A 46 5.47 -0.61 22.52
N HIS A 47 5.05 -1.86 22.30
CA HIS A 47 4.63 -2.72 23.40
C HIS A 47 5.73 -2.87 24.46
N VAL A 48 5.33 -2.87 25.72
CA VAL A 48 6.22 -3.24 26.83
C VAL A 48 6.55 -4.74 26.73
N SER A 49 5.58 -5.56 26.32
CA SER A 49 5.72 -6.99 26.04
C SER A 49 4.79 -7.39 24.89
N LEU A 50 5.35 -8.06 23.87
CA LEU A 50 4.58 -8.57 22.72
C LEU A 50 3.86 -9.91 22.98
N LYS A 51 4.09 -10.53 24.15
CA LYS A 51 3.59 -11.91 24.44
C LYS A 51 2.07 -12.08 24.30
N ASN A 52 1.31 -11.00 24.38
CA ASN A 52 -0.16 -11.03 24.41
C ASN A 52 -0.78 -10.27 23.23
N CYS A 53 -0.04 -9.97 22.18
CA CYS A 53 -0.57 -9.24 21.03
C CYS A 53 -0.46 -10.06 19.74
N ASP A 54 -1.58 -10.65 19.34
CA ASP A 54 -1.67 -11.41 18.08
C ASP A 54 -1.75 -10.54 16.85
N PHE A 55 -2.06 -9.25 17.01
CA PHE A 55 -2.23 -8.29 15.91
C PHE A 55 -0.91 -7.70 15.41
N TYR A 56 0.03 -7.46 16.32
CA TYR A 56 1.33 -6.87 16.02
C TYR A 56 2.44 -7.91 16.20
N SER A 57 2.66 -8.72 15.20
CA SER A 57 3.64 -9.81 15.23
C SER A 57 5.02 -9.44 14.68
N GLU A 58 5.16 -8.27 14.09
CA GLU A 58 6.40 -7.84 13.42
C GLU A 58 6.89 -6.49 13.95
N ASN A 59 8.22 -6.35 14.05
CA ASN A 59 8.83 -5.05 14.35
C ASN A 59 8.72 -4.14 13.13
N GLU A 60 8.01 -3.02 13.29
CA GLU A 60 7.89 -2.01 12.25
C GLU A 60 9.25 -1.31 12.03
N SER A 61 9.67 -1.24 10.78
CA SER A 61 10.84 -0.45 10.39
C SER A 61 10.50 1.04 10.40
N ASP A 62 11.53 1.89 10.48
CA ASP A 62 11.36 3.34 10.36
C ASP A 62 10.73 3.72 9.01
N GLU A 63 11.15 3.07 7.93
CA GLU A 63 10.54 3.23 6.60
C GLU A 63 9.03 2.97 6.62
N HIS A 64 8.58 1.87 7.25
CA HIS A 64 7.16 1.52 7.35
C HIS A 64 6.36 2.61 8.08
N LEU A 65 6.87 3.08 9.23
CA LEU A 65 6.25 4.16 9.99
C LEU A 65 6.19 5.47 9.19
N GLN A 66 7.26 5.81 8.45
CA GLN A 66 7.31 7.01 7.61
C GLN A 66 6.28 6.93 6.47
N LEU A 67 6.17 5.80 5.79
CA LEU A 67 5.26 5.60 4.68
C LEU A 67 3.80 5.66 5.12
N LYS A 68 3.44 5.01 6.24
CA LYS A 68 2.09 5.11 6.82
C LYS A 68 1.72 6.56 7.15
N ALA A 69 2.64 7.26 7.82
CA ALA A 69 2.42 8.66 8.15
C ALA A 69 2.26 9.55 6.92
N ALA A 70 3.07 9.33 5.89
CA ALA A 70 2.99 10.10 4.66
C ALA A 70 1.65 9.88 3.93
N LEU A 71 1.14 8.66 3.89
CA LEU A 71 -0.18 8.34 3.34
C LEU A 71 -1.30 8.99 4.15
N TYR A 72 -1.26 8.86 5.48
CA TYR A 72 -2.23 9.49 6.37
C TYR A 72 -2.29 11.00 6.13
N GLN A 73 -1.15 11.70 6.20
CA GLN A 73 -1.07 13.13 5.99
C GLN A 73 -1.57 13.58 4.61
N ALA A 74 -1.29 12.77 3.59
CA ALA A 74 -1.72 13.09 2.22
C ALA A 74 -3.22 12.92 2.03
N LEU A 75 -3.83 11.88 2.61
CA LEU A 75 -5.23 11.53 2.37
C LEU A 75 -6.18 12.20 3.36
N SER A 76 -5.78 12.46 4.61
CA SER A 76 -6.63 13.07 5.64
C SER A 76 -7.09 14.50 5.32
N GLN A 77 -6.49 15.15 4.32
CA GLN A 77 -6.92 16.46 3.84
C GLN A 77 -8.24 16.44 3.07
N SER A 78 -8.60 15.29 2.49
CA SER A 78 -9.78 15.17 1.61
C SER A 78 -10.66 13.96 1.89
N GLU A 79 -10.19 13.01 2.68
CA GLU A 79 -10.85 11.73 2.93
C GLU A 79 -10.96 11.48 4.44
N ASN A 80 -11.91 10.61 4.84
CA ASN A 80 -11.94 10.05 6.19
C ASN A 80 -10.86 8.98 6.29
N VAL A 81 -9.84 9.18 7.14
CA VAL A 81 -8.67 8.30 7.23
C VAL A 81 -8.39 7.92 8.67
N THR A 82 -8.21 6.63 8.89
CA THR A 82 -7.75 6.09 10.16
C THR A 82 -6.42 5.37 9.97
N VAL A 83 -5.37 5.80 10.68
CA VAL A 83 -4.09 5.10 10.71
C VAL A 83 -4.15 3.96 11.74
N GLU A 84 -3.62 2.80 11.35
CA GLU A 84 -3.61 1.59 12.19
C GLU A 84 -5.02 1.21 12.69
N ALA A 85 -5.97 1.18 11.75
CA ALA A 85 -7.35 0.83 12.05
C ALA A 85 -7.46 -0.64 12.47
N VAL A 86 -7.89 -0.86 13.71
CA VAL A 86 -8.14 -2.21 14.24
C VAL A 86 -9.44 -2.72 13.66
N LEU A 87 -9.39 -3.91 13.06
CA LEU A 87 -10.52 -4.63 12.47
C LEU A 87 -10.69 -5.96 13.25
N PRO A 88 -11.42 -5.95 14.37
CA PRO A 88 -11.49 -7.09 15.28
C PRO A 88 -12.04 -8.36 14.63
N GLU A 89 -13.05 -8.20 13.76
CA GLU A 89 -13.69 -9.33 13.07
C GLU A 89 -12.73 -10.05 12.11
N LEU A 90 -11.68 -9.34 11.64
CA LEU A 90 -10.67 -9.89 10.74
C LEU A 90 -9.40 -10.34 11.47
N HIS A 91 -9.28 -10.08 12.78
CA HIS A 91 -8.03 -10.20 13.54
C HIS A 91 -6.86 -9.51 12.84
N GLN A 92 -7.11 -8.30 12.31
CA GLN A 92 -6.11 -7.51 11.55
C GLN A 92 -6.13 -6.05 11.99
N VAL A 93 -4.98 -5.40 11.71
CA VAL A 93 -4.85 -3.95 11.76
C VAL A 93 -4.50 -3.49 10.34
N ALA A 94 -5.33 -2.62 9.77
CA ALA A 94 -5.03 -1.99 8.49
C ALA A 94 -4.04 -0.83 8.72
N ASP A 95 -2.98 -0.75 7.92
CA ASP A 95 -1.98 0.32 8.07
C ASP A 95 -2.60 1.71 7.91
N VAL A 96 -3.42 1.88 6.87
CA VAL A 96 -4.24 3.09 6.66
C VAL A 96 -5.59 2.65 6.09
N LEU A 97 -6.67 2.97 6.78
CA LEU A 97 -8.04 2.74 6.32
C LEU A 97 -8.64 4.04 5.81
N VAL A 98 -9.14 4.03 4.58
CA VAL A 98 -9.74 5.20 3.91
C VAL A 98 -11.22 4.96 3.69
N ASN A 99 -12.06 5.92 4.11
CA ASN A 99 -13.52 5.92 3.95
C ASN A 99 -14.18 4.60 4.38
N ASP A 100 -13.65 3.98 5.44
CA ASP A 100 -14.13 2.75 6.07
C ASP A 100 -14.25 1.53 5.13
N ASN A 101 -13.66 1.58 3.93
CA ASN A 101 -13.77 0.50 2.95
C ASN A 101 -12.52 0.19 2.13
N LEU A 102 -11.51 1.06 2.12
CA LEU A 102 -10.25 0.84 1.42
C LEU A 102 -9.09 0.72 2.40
N ALA A 103 -8.57 -0.47 2.58
CA ALA A 103 -7.35 -0.71 3.33
C ALA A 103 -6.13 -0.50 2.42
N LEU A 104 -5.27 0.44 2.78
CA LEU A 104 -3.95 0.62 2.19
C LEU A 104 -2.94 -0.07 3.09
N GLU A 105 -2.31 -1.11 2.58
CA GLU A 105 -1.30 -1.91 3.27
C GLU A 105 0.09 -1.57 2.76
N VAL A 106 0.98 -1.16 3.66
CA VAL A 106 2.36 -0.79 3.32
C VAL A 106 3.28 -1.97 3.62
N GLN A 107 3.93 -2.52 2.61
CA GLN A 107 4.82 -3.66 2.80
C GLN A 107 6.27 -3.27 2.53
N CYS A 108 7.11 -3.25 3.59
CA CYS A 108 8.52 -2.88 3.52
C CYS A 108 9.49 -4.06 3.70
N SER A 109 8.98 -5.23 4.10
CA SER A 109 9.78 -6.42 4.40
C SER A 109 9.21 -7.66 3.73
N ARG A 110 9.93 -8.77 3.79
CA ARG A 110 9.42 -10.04 3.28
C ARG A 110 8.20 -10.50 4.09
N LEU A 111 7.15 -10.86 3.40
CA LEU A 111 5.94 -11.48 3.94
C LEU A 111 5.81 -12.88 3.34
N SER A 112 5.36 -13.86 4.12
CA SER A 112 5.10 -15.18 3.55
C SER A 112 3.88 -15.11 2.62
N GLU A 113 3.92 -15.88 1.52
CA GLU A 113 2.80 -15.99 0.56
C GLU A 113 1.50 -16.36 1.26
N LYS A 114 1.55 -17.32 2.19
CA LYS A 114 0.41 -17.77 2.97
C LYS A 114 -0.24 -16.59 3.71
N ARG A 115 0.56 -15.80 4.43
CA ARG A 115 0.07 -14.66 5.20
C ARG A 115 -0.48 -13.55 4.32
N LEU A 116 0.17 -13.25 3.19
CA LEU A 116 -0.33 -12.27 2.22
C LEU A 116 -1.71 -12.69 1.70
N ARG A 117 -1.85 -13.95 1.31
CA ARG A 117 -3.10 -14.51 0.79
C ARG A 117 -4.21 -14.51 1.85
N GLU A 118 -3.89 -14.93 3.07
CA GLU A 118 -4.83 -14.93 4.19
C GLU A 118 -5.34 -13.52 4.48
N ARG A 119 -4.44 -12.52 4.60
CA ARG A 119 -4.81 -11.13 4.84
C ARG A 119 -5.67 -10.56 3.73
N THR A 120 -5.25 -10.73 2.47
CA THR A 120 -6.00 -10.23 1.30
C THR A 120 -7.39 -10.87 1.21
N THR A 121 -7.48 -12.20 1.41
CA THR A 121 -8.76 -12.92 1.36
C THR A 121 -9.69 -12.49 2.49
N SER A 122 -9.15 -12.24 3.69
CA SER A 122 -9.92 -11.79 4.85
C SER A 122 -10.55 -10.42 4.57
N TYR A 123 -9.80 -9.46 4.03
CA TYR A 123 -10.35 -8.16 3.60
C TYR A 123 -11.50 -8.32 2.61
N HIS A 124 -11.29 -9.09 1.54
CA HIS A 124 -12.30 -9.28 0.51
C HIS A 124 -13.58 -9.94 1.04
N LYS A 125 -13.46 -10.96 1.90
CA LYS A 125 -14.61 -11.63 2.53
C LYS A 125 -15.45 -10.69 3.39
N ALA A 126 -14.82 -9.71 4.03
CA ALA A 126 -15.49 -8.71 4.85
C ALA A 126 -15.96 -7.48 4.03
N GLY A 127 -15.79 -7.47 2.71
CA GLY A 127 -16.24 -6.39 1.84
C GLY A 127 -15.28 -5.20 1.74
N PHE A 128 -14.07 -5.30 2.28
CA PHE A 128 -13.05 -4.27 2.12
C PHE A 128 -12.31 -4.44 0.79
N ASN A 129 -11.97 -3.33 0.18
CA ASN A 129 -10.94 -3.28 -0.86
C ASN A 129 -9.56 -3.20 -0.19
N VAL A 130 -8.58 -3.89 -0.72
CA VAL A 130 -7.21 -3.81 -0.22
C VAL A 130 -6.25 -3.43 -1.34
N LEU A 131 -5.34 -2.51 -1.04
CA LEU A 131 -4.28 -2.09 -1.95
C LEU A 131 -2.94 -2.21 -1.23
N TRP A 132 -2.06 -3.08 -1.75
CA TRP A 132 -0.71 -3.26 -1.26
C TRP A 132 0.23 -2.26 -1.92
N LEU A 133 0.96 -1.50 -1.11
CA LEU A 133 1.94 -0.50 -1.52
C LEU A 133 3.33 -0.96 -1.07
N LEU A 134 4.22 -1.19 -2.01
CA LEU A 134 5.54 -1.76 -1.74
C LEU A 134 6.56 -0.66 -1.40
N GLY A 135 7.27 -0.83 -0.27
CA GLY A 135 8.41 -0.01 0.10
C GLY A 135 9.68 -0.37 -0.69
N GLU A 136 10.74 0.42 -0.51
CA GLU A 136 11.95 0.42 -1.34
C GLU A 136 12.59 -0.97 -1.54
N LYS A 137 12.62 -1.80 -0.49
CA LYS A 137 13.22 -3.14 -0.55
C LYS A 137 12.45 -4.15 -1.43
N LEU A 138 11.20 -3.83 -1.75
CA LEU A 138 10.31 -4.68 -2.54
C LEU A 138 9.97 -4.08 -3.91
N TRP A 139 10.59 -2.97 -4.31
CA TRP A 139 10.36 -2.36 -5.62
C TRP A 139 10.78 -3.31 -6.75
N LEU A 140 10.15 -3.11 -7.90
CA LEU A 140 10.48 -3.87 -9.12
C LEU A 140 11.94 -3.66 -9.51
N GLY A 141 12.62 -4.78 -9.72
CA GLY A 141 13.94 -4.81 -10.32
C GLY A 141 13.90 -5.35 -11.75
N GLU A 142 15.02 -5.89 -12.20
CA GLU A 142 15.11 -6.47 -13.54
C GLU A 142 14.32 -7.79 -13.69
N ARG A 143 14.01 -8.47 -12.60
CA ARG A 143 13.27 -9.73 -12.57
C ARG A 143 12.22 -9.72 -11.47
N LEU A 144 11.07 -10.32 -11.73
CA LEU A 144 10.05 -10.53 -10.70
C LEU A 144 10.49 -11.59 -9.69
N THR A 145 10.49 -11.21 -8.43
CA THR A 145 10.64 -12.20 -7.34
C THR A 145 9.34 -12.99 -7.17
N PRO A 146 9.39 -14.21 -6.60
CA PRO A 146 8.19 -14.97 -6.27
C PRO A 146 7.19 -14.16 -5.43
N LEU A 147 7.68 -13.41 -4.45
CA LEU A 147 6.83 -12.57 -3.60
C LEU A 147 6.15 -11.44 -4.40
N GLN A 148 6.87 -10.74 -5.28
CA GLN A 148 6.28 -9.67 -6.08
C GLN A 148 5.17 -10.16 -7.01
N ARG A 149 5.24 -11.42 -7.51
CA ARG A 149 4.16 -12.01 -8.32
C ARG A 149 2.84 -12.08 -7.56
N HIS A 150 2.87 -12.22 -6.25
CA HIS A 150 1.67 -12.24 -5.40
C HIS A 150 1.09 -10.86 -5.10
N PHE A 151 1.86 -9.79 -5.33
CA PHE A 151 1.38 -8.40 -5.26
C PHE A 151 0.85 -7.86 -6.59
N LEU A 152 0.93 -8.64 -7.66
CA LEU A 152 0.38 -8.23 -8.95
C LEU A 152 -1.14 -8.23 -8.92
N TYR A 153 -1.72 -7.11 -9.27
CA TYR A 153 -3.13 -6.96 -9.61
C TYR A 153 -3.31 -7.10 -11.11
N PHE A 154 -4.52 -7.40 -11.54
CA PHE A 154 -4.87 -7.40 -12.96
C PHE A 154 -6.10 -6.53 -13.20
N SER A 155 -6.05 -5.72 -14.24
CA SER A 155 -7.20 -4.99 -14.76
C SER A 155 -7.17 -4.93 -16.28
N GLN A 156 -8.34 -4.80 -16.92
CA GLN A 156 -8.42 -4.70 -18.39
C GLN A 156 -7.68 -3.48 -18.93
N ASN A 157 -7.63 -2.38 -18.15
CA ASN A 157 -7.02 -1.13 -18.58
C ASN A 157 -5.50 -1.10 -18.47
N MET A 158 -4.97 -1.79 -17.44
CA MET A 158 -3.55 -1.66 -17.07
C MET A 158 -2.80 -2.98 -17.14
N GLY A 159 -3.48 -4.10 -17.53
CA GLY A 159 -2.88 -5.41 -17.49
C GLY A 159 -2.44 -5.78 -16.07
N PHE A 160 -1.38 -6.56 -15.95
CA PHE A 160 -0.73 -6.77 -14.66
C PHE A 160 -0.07 -5.48 -14.19
N HIS A 161 -0.32 -5.14 -12.93
CA HIS A 161 0.18 -3.90 -12.33
C HIS A 161 0.45 -4.06 -10.84
N LEU A 162 1.31 -3.20 -10.30
CA LEU A 162 1.57 -3.10 -8.87
C LEU A 162 1.89 -1.66 -8.48
N TRP A 163 1.91 -1.44 -7.18
CA TRP A 163 2.09 -0.12 -6.60
C TRP A 163 3.34 -0.06 -5.74
N GLU A 164 4.10 1.02 -5.88
CA GLU A 164 5.23 1.34 -5.04
C GLU A 164 5.02 2.68 -4.36
N LEU A 165 5.50 2.79 -3.13
CA LEU A 165 5.45 4.02 -2.33
C LEU A 165 6.87 4.48 -2.01
N ASP A 166 7.15 5.74 -2.33
CA ASP A 166 8.45 6.37 -2.13
C ASP A 166 8.35 7.54 -1.16
N ALA A 167 8.84 7.33 0.07
CA ALA A 167 8.85 8.38 1.09
C ALA A 167 9.84 9.50 0.77
N LYS A 168 10.98 9.18 0.14
CA LYS A 168 12.04 10.15 -0.17
C LYS A 168 11.60 11.13 -1.24
N GLN A 169 11.00 10.60 -2.32
CA GLN A 169 10.48 11.42 -3.42
C GLN A 169 9.04 11.89 -3.18
N ARG A 170 8.39 11.43 -2.10
CA ARG A 170 7.01 11.74 -1.73
C ARG A 170 6.03 11.47 -2.87
N LEU A 171 6.06 10.27 -3.43
CA LEU A 171 5.19 9.87 -4.53
C LEU A 171 4.78 8.39 -4.44
N VAL A 172 3.67 8.08 -5.11
CA VAL A 172 3.22 6.71 -5.41
C VAL A 172 3.52 6.43 -6.88
N ARG A 173 4.06 5.26 -7.19
CA ARG A 173 4.25 4.75 -8.54
C ARG A 173 3.24 3.64 -8.82
N LEU A 174 2.65 3.68 -10.00
CA LEU A 174 1.90 2.59 -10.59
C LEU A 174 2.73 2.03 -11.74
N HIS A 175 3.25 0.83 -11.57
CA HIS A 175 3.82 0.06 -12.67
C HIS A 175 2.72 -0.78 -13.31
N TYR A 176 2.58 -0.72 -14.62
CA TYR A 176 1.48 -1.35 -15.35
C TYR A 176 1.96 -1.94 -16.68
N LEU A 177 1.15 -2.80 -17.29
CA LEU A 177 1.53 -3.64 -18.42
C LEU A 177 2.77 -4.46 -18.09
N ILE A 178 2.84 -4.99 -16.87
CA ILE A 178 3.97 -5.77 -16.40
C ILE A 178 3.98 -7.14 -17.09
N TYR A 179 5.07 -7.47 -17.73
CA TYR A 179 5.31 -8.81 -18.30
C TYR A 179 6.79 -9.17 -18.20
N GLU A 180 7.09 -10.46 -18.28
CA GLU A 180 8.45 -10.96 -18.39
C GLU A 180 8.69 -11.44 -19.82
N ASP A 181 9.83 -11.07 -20.39
CA ASP A 181 10.27 -11.63 -21.66
C ASP A 181 10.82 -13.07 -21.49
N TRP A 182 11.18 -13.67 -22.59
CA TRP A 182 11.71 -15.04 -22.62
C TRP A 182 13.04 -15.24 -21.88
N HIS A 183 13.76 -14.17 -21.58
CA HIS A 183 14.96 -14.18 -20.72
C HIS A 183 14.62 -13.95 -19.23
N GLY A 184 13.35 -13.74 -18.91
CA GLY A 184 12.84 -13.43 -17.56
C GLY A 184 13.13 -12.01 -17.12
N LYS A 185 13.43 -11.10 -18.06
CA LYS A 185 13.52 -9.67 -17.77
C LYS A 185 12.14 -9.05 -17.73
N VAL A 186 11.92 -8.24 -16.73
CA VAL A 186 10.64 -7.54 -16.51
C VAL A 186 10.58 -6.26 -17.33
N HIS A 187 9.46 -6.08 -18.00
CA HIS A 187 9.11 -4.87 -18.73
C HIS A 187 7.82 -4.28 -18.17
N TYR A 188 7.72 -2.97 -18.09
CA TYR A 188 6.56 -2.27 -17.58
C TYR A 188 6.57 -0.80 -18.00
N LEU A 189 5.42 -0.16 -17.89
CA LEU A 189 5.27 1.29 -17.97
C LEU A 189 5.03 1.85 -16.56
N THR A 190 5.34 3.12 -16.34
CA THR A 190 5.18 3.75 -15.03
C THR A 190 4.37 5.04 -15.13
N LYS A 191 3.43 5.20 -14.22
CA LYS A 191 2.81 6.46 -13.87
C LYS A 191 3.15 6.79 -12.42
N SER A 192 3.24 8.06 -12.08
CA SER A 192 3.46 8.49 -10.69
C SER A 192 2.53 9.63 -10.31
N CYS A 193 2.22 9.69 -9.02
CA CYS A 193 1.44 10.76 -8.42
C CYS A 193 2.16 11.24 -7.16
N SER A 194 2.33 12.56 -7.02
CA SER A 194 2.82 13.13 -5.77
C SER A 194 1.86 12.85 -4.62
N LEU A 195 2.38 12.70 -3.41
CA LEU A 195 1.55 12.61 -2.20
C LEU A 195 0.71 13.87 -1.95
N SER A 196 1.06 15.01 -2.56
CA SER A 196 0.24 16.22 -2.57
C SER A 196 -0.80 16.27 -3.71
N GLY A 197 -0.83 15.25 -4.57
CA GLY A 197 -1.79 15.13 -5.68
C GLY A 197 -3.07 14.40 -5.28
N ASN A 198 -3.95 14.20 -6.25
CA ASN A 198 -5.19 13.45 -6.02
C ASN A 198 -4.92 11.94 -6.03
N LEU A 199 -4.51 11.40 -4.88
CA LEU A 199 -4.17 9.98 -4.71
C LEU A 199 -5.38 9.07 -4.95
N MET A 200 -6.59 9.47 -4.52
CA MET A 200 -7.78 8.63 -4.71
C MET A 200 -8.16 8.49 -6.19
N ALA A 201 -8.02 9.55 -6.98
CA ALA A 201 -8.18 9.44 -8.42
C ALA A 201 -7.09 8.55 -9.05
N PHE A 202 -5.85 8.65 -8.55
CA PHE A 202 -4.73 7.85 -9.02
C PHE A 202 -4.91 6.36 -8.71
N PHE A 203 -5.34 5.99 -7.51
CA PHE A 203 -5.62 4.59 -7.13
C PHE A 203 -6.75 3.96 -7.95
N ARG A 204 -7.69 4.78 -8.45
CA ARG A 204 -8.78 4.31 -9.31
C ARG A 204 -8.41 4.09 -10.78
N LEU A 205 -7.24 4.56 -11.23
CA LEU A 205 -6.83 4.47 -12.64
C LEU A 205 -6.97 3.05 -13.24
N PRO A 206 -6.56 1.96 -12.58
CA PRO A 206 -6.68 0.63 -13.15
C PRO A 206 -8.12 0.18 -13.37
N TYR A 207 -9.08 0.77 -12.66
CA TYR A 207 -10.48 0.35 -12.63
C TYR A 207 -11.42 1.32 -13.37
N GLN A 208 -10.88 2.40 -13.92
CA GLN A 208 -11.68 3.34 -14.71
C GLN A 208 -12.08 2.72 -16.03
N LYS A 209 -13.36 2.90 -16.43
CA LYS A 209 -13.81 2.48 -17.76
C LYS A 209 -13.05 3.30 -18.81
N GLN A 210 -12.34 2.63 -19.70
CA GLN A 210 -11.76 3.28 -20.85
C GLN A 210 -12.86 3.61 -21.85
N LYS A 211 -12.82 4.84 -22.37
CA LYS A 211 -13.52 5.14 -23.64
C LYS A 211 -12.64 4.55 -24.75
N LEU A 212 -13.06 3.44 -25.32
CA LEU A 212 -12.45 2.90 -26.53
C LEU A 212 -12.69 3.93 -27.64
N SER A 213 -11.65 4.62 -28.08
CA SER A 213 -11.69 5.31 -29.34
C SER A 213 -11.63 4.25 -30.45
N THR A 214 -12.61 4.20 -31.32
CA THR A 214 -12.53 3.40 -32.54
C THR A 214 -11.42 4.00 -33.41
N TYR A 215 -10.33 3.26 -33.56
CA TYR A 215 -9.27 3.60 -34.48
C TYR A 215 -9.67 3.05 -35.85
N ASP A 216 -9.77 3.91 -36.86
CA ASP A 216 -10.05 3.47 -38.23
C ASP A 216 -8.75 2.97 -38.88
N VAL A 217 -8.56 1.66 -38.86
CA VAL A 217 -7.35 0.99 -39.38
C VAL A 217 -7.17 1.19 -40.89
N ASN A 218 -8.22 1.60 -41.60
CA ASN A 218 -8.18 1.76 -43.07
C ASN A 218 -7.34 2.95 -43.56
N GLN A 219 -6.87 3.81 -42.66
CA GLN A 219 -6.04 4.97 -43.03
C GLN A 219 -4.54 4.76 -42.83
N ASP A 220 -4.10 3.65 -42.23
CA ASP A 220 -2.69 3.43 -41.98
C ASP A 220 -2.05 2.48 -42.99
N SER A 221 -1.90 3.00 -44.23
CA SER A 221 -1.17 2.31 -45.30
C SER A 221 0.28 1.95 -44.94
N ASN A 222 0.86 2.66 -43.95
CA ASN A 222 2.21 2.42 -43.45
C ASN A 222 2.30 1.16 -42.59
N LEU A 223 1.27 0.87 -41.78
CA LEU A 223 1.25 -0.34 -40.94
C LEU A 223 1.11 -1.61 -41.79
N LEU A 224 0.23 -1.59 -42.80
CA LEU A 224 0.06 -2.72 -43.72
C LEU A 224 1.33 -2.99 -44.53
N SER A 225 1.99 -1.94 -45.02
CA SER A 225 3.26 -2.07 -45.76
C SER A 225 4.41 -2.55 -44.84
N TYR A 226 4.41 -2.16 -43.57
CA TYR A 226 5.38 -2.66 -42.59
C TYR A 226 5.17 -4.16 -42.30
N ILE A 227 3.92 -4.58 -42.08
CA ILE A 227 3.58 -5.99 -41.83
C ILE A 227 3.93 -6.85 -43.06
N GLN A 228 3.63 -6.39 -44.28
CA GLN A 228 3.97 -7.11 -45.51
C GLN A 228 5.49 -7.30 -45.69
N ARG A 229 6.32 -6.31 -45.31
CA ARG A 229 7.79 -6.42 -45.37
C ARG A 229 8.38 -7.38 -44.33
N GLN A 230 7.67 -7.66 -43.24
CA GLN A 230 8.15 -8.61 -42.22
C GLN A 230 7.75 -10.06 -42.55
N LEU A 231 6.78 -10.25 -43.47
CA LEU A 231 6.29 -11.58 -43.88
C LEU A 231 6.88 -12.03 -45.22
N SER A 232 7.67 -11.21 -45.92
CA SER A 232 8.43 -11.53 -47.12
C SER A 232 9.89 -11.81 -46.81
#